data_9a198bc5cd9e1405a993e6eb2974e544
#
_entry.id   9a198bc5cd9e1405a993e6eb2974e544
#
_cell.length_a   1.000
_cell.length_b   1.000
_cell.length_c   1.000
_cell.angle_alpha   90.00
_cell.angle_beta   90.00
_cell.angle_gamma   90.00
#
_symmetry.space_group_name_H-M   'P 1'
#
loop_
_entity.id
_entity.type
_entity.pdbx_description
1 polymer ?
#
loop_
_entity_poly.entity_id
_entity_poly.type
_entity_poly.pdbx_seq_one_letter_code
_entity_poly.pdbx_strand_id
1 'polypeptide(L)'
;MKKFEKKSAGPLERLRLRSGIYASAVTVLVVVLAVLLNLIVRAVPTKYTEFDLSEAGLYTLSGSSRDIAHALTQDVTIYYLAETGSEDAIITKLLDRYASESSHIKWETKNPAVYPTFAAQYGVQSAENGSLILVSGEKSAVLAASDLYDYDYSDYYTTGSYSVTFGGENKLTAAIYRITSGEELHAYYTTNHGEQRLTDTLTDALEGQNLSVSPLDLLTDTIPDDCDLLIINDPQQDVASAGGLVDEMSALRAYLKNGGHLMLTTDSYYSTPNLDALMAEFGLTRTTGLVVEGDSGHYLNGYPYYLLPDYATDTESGTLDGIDTSRRVLLQMAQGITITETEGIASEALLVSTESSYSKAAGYEMTTAEQEDGDPDGPFALAAYASDNSTGAEVIWVNCGNMDNEAVYQTVPGNVTFLQGCAASLAGQEGTTLVESKALEAAPITISGHTAAVLGLVFVLILPAAVLAVGAVVVLLRRRK
;
A
#
# COMPACT_ATOMS: atom_id res chain seq x y z
N MET A 1 -61.02 -64.11 -20.33
CA MET A 1 -60.24 -62.99 -20.90
C MET A 1 -61.17 -61.78 -21.14
N LYS A 2 -61.16 -60.77 -20.27
CA LYS A 2 -61.92 -59.51 -20.45
C LYS A 2 -61.11 -58.56 -21.31
N LYS A 3 -61.58 -58.25 -22.52
CA LYS A 3 -61.03 -57.24 -23.38
C LYS A 3 -61.25 -55.85 -22.72
N PHE A 4 -60.19 -55.16 -22.41
CA PHE A 4 -60.25 -53.71 -22.03
C PHE A 4 -60.53 -52.91 -23.31
N GLU A 5 -61.74 -52.39 -23.45
CA GLU A 5 -62.09 -51.38 -24.46
C GLU A 5 -61.39 -50.07 -24.11
N LYS A 6 -60.48 -49.62 -24.99
CA LYS A 6 -59.92 -48.26 -24.91
C LYS A 6 -61.04 -47.27 -25.27
N LYS A 7 -61.63 -46.64 -24.25
CA LYS A 7 -62.46 -45.43 -24.44
C LYS A 7 -61.62 -44.35 -25.13
N SER A 8 -62.00 -44.00 -26.36
CA SER A 8 -61.43 -42.86 -27.05
C SER A 8 -61.79 -41.58 -26.33
N ALA A 9 -60.79 -40.76 -25.89
CA ALA A 9 -61.02 -39.52 -25.25
C ALA A 9 -61.86 -38.57 -26.13
N GLY A 10 -62.88 -37.95 -25.57
CA GLY A 10 -63.79 -37.05 -26.28
C GLY A 10 -63.06 -35.74 -26.71
N PRO A 11 -63.58 -34.98 -27.68
CA PRO A 11 -62.95 -33.79 -28.22
C PRO A 11 -62.60 -32.78 -27.17
N LEU A 12 -63.33 -32.65 -26.09
CA LEU A 12 -63.03 -31.76 -24.95
C LEU A 12 -61.89 -32.29 -24.08
N GLU A 13 -61.70 -33.58 -23.90
CA GLU A 13 -60.60 -34.19 -23.20
C GLU A 13 -59.30 -34.03 -23.98
N ARG A 14 -59.35 -34.14 -25.32
CA ARG A 14 -58.16 -33.90 -26.19
C ARG A 14 -57.70 -32.42 -26.17
N LEU A 15 -58.61 -31.47 -26.08
CA LEU A 15 -58.31 -30.05 -25.92
C LEU A 15 -57.69 -29.74 -24.55
N ARG A 16 -58.18 -30.32 -23.46
CA ARG A 16 -57.61 -30.22 -22.11
C ARG A 16 -56.23 -30.86 -22.00
N LEU A 17 -56.04 -32.04 -22.61
CA LEU A 17 -54.73 -32.70 -22.67
C LEU A 17 -53.74 -31.87 -23.49
N ARG A 18 -54.13 -31.31 -24.65
CA ARG A 18 -53.26 -30.43 -25.44
C ARG A 18 -52.88 -29.15 -24.70
N SER A 19 -53.85 -28.50 -24.02
CA SER A 19 -53.55 -27.28 -23.23
C SER A 19 -52.66 -27.59 -22.01
N GLY A 20 -52.85 -28.75 -21.36
CA GLY A 20 -51.97 -29.21 -20.27
C GLY A 20 -50.55 -29.50 -20.73
N ILE A 21 -50.39 -30.24 -21.85
CA ILE A 21 -49.05 -30.51 -22.43
C ILE A 21 -48.35 -29.23 -22.86
N TYR A 22 -49.08 -28.28 -23.47
CA TYR A 22 -48.52 -26.98 -23.86
C TYR A 22 -48.09 -26.16 -22.65
N ALA A 23 -48.93 -26.11 -21.60
CA ALA A 23 -48.57 -25.42 -20.36
C ALA A 23 -47.34 -26.04 -19.69
N SER A 24 -47.27 -27.38 -19.61
CA SER A 24 -46.09 -28.08 -19.06
C SER A 24 -44.83 -27.83 -19.89
N ALA A 25 -44.95 -27.86 -21.23
CA ALA A 25 -43.81 -27.56 -22.11
C ALA A 25 -43.28 -26.14 -21.96
N VAL A 26 -44.19 -25.16 -21.85
CA VAL A 26 -43.83 -23.75 -21.57
C VAL A 26 -43.16 -23.62 -20.21
N THR A 27 -43.68 -24.28 -19.18
CA THR A 27 -43.08 -24.26 -17.83
C THR A 27 -41.65 -24.83 -17.85
N VAL A 28 -41.45 -25.98 -18.50
CA VAL A 28 -40.11 -26.58 -18.65
C VAL A 28 -39.19 -25.65 -19.42
N LEU A 29 -39.66 -25.03 -20.51
CA LEU A 29 -38.87 -24.06 -21.28
C LEU A 29 -38.44 -22.87 -20.43
N VAL A 30 -39.35 -22.32 -19.62
CA VAL A 30 -39.03 -21.18 -18.70
C VAL A 30 -37.99 -21.59 -17.65
N VAL A 31 -38.13 -22.77 -17.07
CA VAL A 31 -37.14 -23.31 -16.11
C VAL A 31 -35.77 -23.47 -16.77
N VAL A 32 -35.73 -24.07 -17.98
CA VAL A 32 -34.47 -24.24 -18.74
C VAL A 32 -33.86 -22.88 -19.08
N LEU A 33 -34.66 -21.91 -19.52
CA LEU A 33 -34.17 -20.56 -19.78
C LEU A 33 -33.65 -19.86 -18.50
N ALA A 34 -34.32 -20.05 -17.38
CA ALA A 34 -33.87 -19.51 -16.10
C ALA A 34 -32.52 -20.11 -15.64
N VAL A 35 -32.36 -21.44 -15.83
CA VAL A 35 -31.11 -22.15 -15.55
C VAL A 35 -29.99 -21.66 -16.48
N LEU A 36 -30.28 -21.57 -17.79
CA LEU A 36 -29.30 -21.08 -18.78
C LEU A 36 -28.88 -19.63 -18.47
N LEU A 37 -29.84 -18.77 -18.14
CA LEU A 37 -29.55 -17.39 -17.75
C LEU A 37 -28.64 -17.34 -16.51
N ASN A 38 -28.92 -18.16 -15.50
CA ASN A 38 -28.09 -18.26 -14.30
C ASN A 38 -26.68 -18.76 -14.63
N LEU A 39 -26.55 -19.75 -15.52
CA LEU A 39 -25.23 -20.23 -15.96
C LEU A 39 -24.47 -19.16 -16.75
N ILE A 40 -25.15 -18.40 -17.61
CA ILE A 40 -24.54 -17.30 -18.36
C ILE A 40 -24.05 -16.21 -17.37
N VAL A 41 -24.88 -15.80 -16.41
CA VAL A 41 -24.49 -14.80 -15.40
C VAL A 41 -23.28 -15.28 -14.59
N ARG A 42 -23.22 -16.56 -14.23
CA ARG A 42 -22.06 -17.13 -13.51
C ARG A 42 -20.80 -17.24 -14.37
N ALA A 43 -20.94 -17.31 -15.69
CA ALA A 43 -19.81 -17.37 -16.62
C ALA A 43 -19.25 -15.97 -16.97
N VAL A 44 -19.97 -14.90 -16.63
CA VAL A 44 -19.48 -13.52 -16.82
C VAL A 44 -18.44 -13.22 -15.74
N PRO A 45 -17.25 -12.71 -16.11
CA PRO A 45 -16.25 -12.31 -15.12
C PRO A 45 -16.80 -11.35 -14.07
N THR A 46 -16.39 -11.54 -12.82
CA THR A 46 -16.88 -10.76 -11.65
C THR A 46 -16.73 -9.27 -11.82
N LYS A 47 -15.73 -8.80 -12.56
CA LYS A 47 -15.53 -7.39 -12.90
C LYS A 47 -16.70 -6.70 -13.61
N TYR A 48 -17.60 -7.47 -14.24
CA TYR A 48 -18.78 -6.93 -14.93
C TYR A 48 -20.10 -7.16 -14.17
N THR A 49 -20.09 -8.02 -13.15
CA THR A 49 -21.31 -8.43 -12.43
C THR A 49 -21.31 -7.97 -10.97
N GLU A 50 -20.16 -7.60 -10.42
CA GLU A 50 -20.02 -7.13 -9.05
C GLU A 50 -19.52 -5.68 -9.04
N PHE A 51 -20.29 -4.81 -8.41
CA PHE A 51 -19.94 -3.40 -8.23
C PHE A 51 -19.42 -3.22 -6.81
N ASP A 52 -18.23 -2.61 -6.70
CA ASP A 52 -17.70 -2.20 -5.42
C ASP A 52 -18.50 -1.00 -4.90
N LEU A 53 -19.13 -1.17 -3.76
CA LEU A 53 -19.89 -0.13 -3.07
C LEU A 53 -19.19 0.33 -1.79
N SER A 54 -17.99 -0.19 -1.51
CA SER A 54 -17.17 0.29 -0.41
C SER A 54 -16.60 1.67 -0.74
N GLU A 55 -16.57 2.58 0.24
CA GLU A 55 -16.02 3.93 0.05
C GLU A 55 -14.53 3.88 -0.24
N ALA A 56 -13.82 2.94 0.38
CA ALA A 56 -12.39 2.72 0.19
C ALA A 56 -12.03 1.86 -1.04
N GLY A 57 -13.00 1.41 -1.85
CA GLY A 57 -12.73 0.57 -3.01
C GLY A 57 -12.11 -0.79 -2.68
N LEU A 58 -12.52 -1.42 -1.56
CA LEU A 58 -11.95 -2.67 -1.04
C LEU A 58 -11.91 -3.81 -2.07
N TYR A 59 -12.84 -3.81 -3.00
CA TYR A 59 -13.01 -4.87 -4.00
C TYR A 59 -12.65 -4.43 -5.41
N THR A 60 -11.97 -3.29 -5.57
CA THR A 60 -11.52 -2.76 -6.86
C THR A 60 -10.00 -2.65 -6.84
N LEU A 61 -9.32 -3.18 -7.85
CA LEU A 61 -7.87 -3.02 -7.99
C LEU A 61 -7.51 -1.60 -8.43
N SER A 62 -6.42 -1.08 -7.89
CA SER A 62 -5.78 0.17 -8.32
C SER A 62 -5.32 0.11 -9.79
N GLY A 63 -4.99 1.26 -10.36
CA GLY A 63 -4.39 1.34 -11.70
C GLY A 63 -3.13 0.53 -11.79
N SER A 64 -2.20 0.74 -10.87
CA SER A 64 -0.89 0.08 -10.80
C SER A 64 -0.99 -1.43 -10.69
N SER A 65 -1.86 -1.93 -9.80
CA SER A 65 -2.07 -3.38 -9.66
C SER A 65 -2.59 -4.03 -10.96
N ARG A 66 -3.48 -3.33 -11.67
CA ARG A 66 -3.98 -3.80 -12.97
C ARG A 66 -2.90 -3.77 -14.04
N ASP A 67 -2.09 -2.72 -14.09
CA ASP A 67 -1.03 -2.57 -15.08
C ASP A 67 0.02 -3.67 -14.91
N ILE A 68 0.44 -3.97 -13.67
CA ILE A 68 1.32 -5.09 -13.38
C ILE A 68 0.68 -6.43 -13.77
N ALA A 69 -0.60 -6.67 -13.42
CA ALA A 69 -1.29 -7.90 -13.78
C ALA A 69 -1.41 -8.08 -15.30
N HIS A 70 -1.64 -7.01 -16.06
CA HIS A 70 -1.73 -7.03 -17.53
C HIS A 70 -0.36 -7.21 -18.20
N ALA A 71 0.72 -6.71 -17.59
CA ALA A 71 2.08 -6.83 -18.11
C ALA A 71 2.69 -8.24 -17.93
N LEU A 72 2.04 -9.13 -17.17
CA LEU A 72 2.56 -10.46 -16.89
C LEU A 72 2.71 -11.29 -18.17
N THR A 73 3.89 -11.88 -18.32
CA THR A 73 4.23 -12.86 -19.37
C THR A 73 4.47 -14.26 -18.83
N GLN A 74 4.57 -14.39 -17.50
CA GLN A 74 4.80 -15.65 -16.78
C GLN A 74 3.56 -16.01 -15.97
N ASP A 75 3.32 -17.32 -15.80
CA ASP A 75 2.21 -17.81 -14.98
C ASP A 75 2.55 -17.66 -13.49
N VAL A 76 1.60 -17.12 -12.72
CA VAL A 76 1.64 -16.99 -11.27
C VAL A 76 0.55 -17.87 -10.67
N THR A 77 0.90 -18.76 -9.77
CA THR A 77 -0.04 -19.56 -8.99
C THR A 77 -0.02 -19.10 -7.54
N ILE A 78 -1.18 -18.71 -7.02
CA ILE A 78 -1.35 -18.25 -5.64
C ILE A 78 -2.05 -19.32 -4.84
N TYR A 79 -1.40 -19.84 -3.80
CA TYR A 79 -1.96 -20.78 -2.86
C TYR A 79 -2.45 -20.04 -1.63
N TYR A 80 -3.76 -20.01 -1.44
CA TYR A 80 -4.38 -19.46 -0.25
C TYR A 80 -4.49 -20.52 0.84
N LEU A 81 -3.78 -20.34 1.94
CA LEU A 81 -3.76 -21.28 3.06
C LEU A 81 -4.95 -21.01 3.97
N ALA A 82 -6.01 -21.82 3.84
CA ALA A 82 -7.20 -21.65 4.66
C ALA A 82 -7.84 -22.99 5.00
N GLU A 83 -8.34 -23.13 6.23
CA GLU A 83 -9.22 -24.23 6.57
C GLU A 83 -10.57 -24.04 5.87
N THR A 84 -11.16 -25.15 5.43
CA THR A 84 -12.43 -25.11 4.70
C THR A 84 -13.55 -24.47 5.54
N GLY A 85 -14.08 -23.35 5.06
CA GLY A 85 -15.17 -22.61 5.71
C GLY A 85 -14.67 -21.49 6.65
N SER A 86 -13.35 -21.25 6.73
CA SER A 86 -12.72 -20.12 7.44
C SER A 86 -11.98 -19.17 6.50
N GLU A 87 -12.30 -19.25 5.20
CA GLU A 87 -11.73 -18.36 4.20
C GLU A 87 -12.17 -16.91 4.44
N ASP A 88 -11.23 -15.98 4.41
CA ASP A 88 -11.51 -14.55 4.48
C ASP A 88 -12.13 -14.06 3.15
N ALA A 89 -13.28 -13.39 3.26
CA ALA A 89 -14.02 -12.92 2.10
C ALA A 89 -13.30 -11.77 1.35
N ILE A 90 -12.52 -10.94 2.06
CA ILE A 90 -11.77 -9.83 1.45
C ILE A 90 -10.62 -10.41 0.62
N ILE A 91 -9.87 -11.34 1.21
CA ILE A 91 -8.75 -12.02 0.52
C ILE A 91 -9.25 -12.79 -0.71
N THR A 92 -10.31 -13.59 -0.57
CA THR A 92 -10.84 -14.36 -1.71
C THR A 92 -11.32 -13.47 -2.84
N LYS A 93 -11.97 -12.34 -2.52
CA LYS A 93 -12.38 -11.35 -3.52
C LYS A 93 -11.20 -10.68 -4.21
N LEU A 94 -10.16 -10.32 -3.45
CA LEU A 94 -8.93 -9.77 -4.00
C LEU A 94 -8.30 -10.75 -5.01
N LEU A 95 -8.16 -12.02 -4.64
CA LEU A 95 -7.60 -13.06 -5.51
C LEU A 95 -8.44 -13.27 -6.78
N ASP A 96 -9.78 -13.27 -6.65
CA ASP A 96 -10.69 -13.34 -7.79
C ASP A 96 -10.50 -12.15 -8.74
N ARG A 97 -10.27 -10.94 -8.20
CA ARG A 97 -10.01 -9.75 -9.03
C ARG A 97 -8.71 -9.90 -9.82
N TYR A 98 -7.61 -10.27 -9.17
CA TYR A 98 -6.35 -10.51 -9.90
C TYR A 98 -6.49 -11.59 -10.97
N ALA A 99 -7.14 -12.70 -10.67
CA ALA A 99 -7.39 -13.77 -11.64
C ALA A 99 -8.31 -13.33 -12.79
N SER A 100 -9.15 -12.30 -12.58
CA SER A 100 -10.00 -11.74 -13.63
C SER A 100 -9.28 -10.72 -14.52
N GLU A 101 -8.23 -10.08 -14.01
CA GLU A 101 -7.43 -9.11 -14.78
C GLU A 101 -6.38 -9.80 -15.66
N SER A 102 -5.82 -10.95 -15.25
CA SER A 102 -4.79 -11.63 -16.01
C SER A 102 -5.05 -13.14 -16.12
N SER A 103 -4.97 -13.67 -17.34
CA SER A 103 -5.02 -15.13 -17.57
C SER A 103 -3.80 -15.88 -17.02
N HIS A 104 -2.72 -15.15 -16.72
CA HIS A 104 -1.52 -15.69 -16.11
C HIS A 104 -1.65 -15.89 -14.60
N ILE A 105 -2.64 -15.26 -13.94
CA ILE A 105 -2.84 -15.40 -12.51
C ILE A 105 -3.92 -16.46 -12.23
N LYS A 106 -3.57 -17.45 -11.42
CA LYS A 106 -4.48 -18.48 -10.92
C LYS A 106 -4.31 -18.62 -9.42
N TRP A 107 -5.39 -18.94 -8.72
CA TRP A 107 -5.29 -19.22 -7.30
C TRP A 107 -6.11 -20.43 -6.89
N GLU A 108 -5.70 -21.08 -5.80
CA GLU A 108 -6.39 -22.21 -5.20
C GLU A 108 -6.20 -22.25 -3.69
N THR A 109 -7.22 -22.72 -2.96
CA THR A 109 -7.12 -22.91 -1.51
C THR A 109 -6.38 -24.19 -1.17
N LYS A 110 -5.44 -24.13 -0.22
CA LYS A 110 -4.77 -25.26 0.40
C LYS A 110 -5.11 -25.30 1.89
N ASN A 111 -5.78 -26.34 2.32
CA ASN A 111 -6.10 -26.52 3.74
C ASN A 111 -4.87 -27.04 4.50
N PRO A 112 -4.31 -26.25 5.46
CA PRO A 112 -3.11 -26.64 6.22
C PRO A 112 -3.31 -27.91 7.04
N ALA A 113 -4.52 -28.19 7.52
CA ALA A 113 -4.83 -29.40 8.25
C ALA A 113 -4.77 -30.68 7.36
N VAL A 114 -5.01 -30.52 6.06
CA VAL A 114 -4.94 -31.63 5.08
C VAL A 114 -3.53 -31.73 4.50
N TYR A 115 -2.84 -30.61 4.29
CA TYR A 115 -1.53 -30.52 3.67
C TYR A 115 -0.50 -29.86 4.59
N PRO A 116 -0.17 -30.43 5.77
CA PRO A 116 0.63 -29.76 6.78
C PRO A 116 2.08 -29.46 6.38
N THR A 117 2.60 -30.16 5.38
CA THR A 117 3.98 -29.96 4.87
C THR A 117 4.04 -29.08 3.63
N PHE A 118 2.91 -28.60 3.14
CA PHE A 118 2.87 -27.84 1.88
C PHE A 118 3.66 -26.53 2.00
N ALA A 119 3.43 -25.75 3.04
CA ALA A 119 4.12 -24.48 3.26
C ALA A 119 5.63 -24.64 3.50
N ALA A 120 6.05 -25.77 4.08
CA ALA A 120 7.47 -26.04 4.34
C ALA A 120 8.33 -26.13 3.05
N GLN A 121 7.71 -26.43 1.90
CA GLN A 121 8.39 -26.46 0.60
C GLN A 121 8.82 -25.05 0.15
N TYR A 122 8.22 -24.01 0.72
CA TYR A 122 8.45 -22.61 0.44
C TYR A 122 9.13 -21.89 1.62
N GLY A 123 9.77 -22.63 2.51
CA GLY A 123 10.53 -22.06 3.64
C GLY A 123 9.71 -21.74 4.89
N VAL A 124 8.39 -21.97 4.88
CA VAL A 124 7.50 -21.63 5.99
C VAL A 124 7.28 -22.84 6.89
N GLN A 125 7.83 -22.81 8.11
CA GLN A 125 7.71 -23.92 9.07
C GLN A 125 6.30 -24.02 9.69
N SER A 126 5.63 -22.89 9.90
CA SER A 126 4.27 -22.81 10.45
C SER A 126 3.51 -21.70 9.75
N ALA A 127 2.70 -22.06 8.77
CA ALA A 127 1.89 -21.08 8.06
C ALA A 127 0.62 -20.77 8.85
N GLU A 128 0.34 -19.49 9.03
CA GLU A 128 -0.90 -19.02 9.61
C GLU A 128 -2.06 -19.26 8.62
N ASN A 129 -3.24 -19.53 9.17
CA ASN A 129 -4.47 -19.57 8.37
C ASN A 129 -4.75 -18.15 7.82
N GLY A 130 -4.91 -18.02 6.52
CA GLY A 130 -5.03 -16.73 5.84
C GLY A 130 -3.80 -16.31 5.05
N SER A 131 -2.64 -17.00 5.21
CA SER A 131 -1.41 -16.71 4.48
C SER A 131 -1.53 -17.05 2.98
N LEU A 132 -0.75 -16.35 2.16
CA LEU A 132 -0.65 -16.57 0.72
C LEU A 132 0.75 -17.05 0.34
N ILE A 133 0.84 -18.04 -0.54
CA ILE A 133 2.10 -18.46 -1.16
C ILE A 133 1.97 -18.26 -2.66
N LEU A 134 2.81 -17.41 -3.23
CA LEU A 134 2.86 -17.13 -4.65
C LEU A 134 4.01 -17.90 -5.27
N VAL A 135 3.80 -18.44 -6.46
CA VAL A 135 4.81 -19.23 -7.20
C VAL A 135 4.79 -18.85 -8.67
N SER A 136 5.98 -18.55 -9.21
CA SER A 136 6.20 -18.34 -10.65
C SER A 136 7.52 -18.99 -11.05
N GLY A 137 7.46 -20.07 -11.83
CA GLY A 137 8.66 -20.85 -12.16
C GLY A 137 9.34 -21.42 -10.92
N GLU A 138 10.59 -21.03 -10.70
CA GLU A 138 11.39 -21.43 -9.52
C GLU A 138 11.32 -20.41 -8.38
N LYS A 139 10.77 -19.20 -8.63
CA LYS A 139 10.63 -18.15 -7.64
C LYS A 139 9.35 -18.32 -6.83
N SER A 140 9.42 -17.99 -5.55
CA SER A 140 8.25 -17.97 -4.67
C SER A 140 8.31 -16.80 -3.69
N ALA A 141 7.13 -16.37 -3.25
CA ALA A 141 6.96 -15.38 -2.19
C ALA A 141 5.89 -15.85 -1.21
N VAL A 142 6.05 -15.50 0.05
CA VAL A 142 5.10 -15.82 1.11
C VAL A 142 4.65 -14.51 1.75
N LEU A 143 3.34 -14.36 1.91
CA LEU A 143 2.72 -13.28 2.65
C LEU A 143 2.01 -13.89 3.86
N ALA A 144 2.42 -13.54 5.06
CA ALA A 144 1.72 -13.99 6.26
C ALA A 144 0.34 -13.33 6.36
N ALA A 145 -0.59 -13.98 7.02
CA ALA A 145 -1.94 -13.42 7.21
C ALA A 145 -1.90 -12.09 7.97
N SER A 146 -1.00 -11.98 8.96
CA SER A 146 -0.73 -10.75 9.72
C SER A 146 -0.30 -9.58 8.85
N ASP A 147 0.45 -9.83 7.78
CA ASP A 147 1.01 -8.78 6.92
C ASP A 147 -0.03 -8.15 5.99
N LEU A 148 -1.20 -8.80 5.83
CA LEU A 148 -2.27 -8.31 4.97
C LEU A 148 -3.14 -7.24 5.65
N TYR A 149 -2.98 -7.02 6.95
CA TYR A 149 -3.76 -6.08 7.74
C TYR A 149 -2.85 -5.17 8.54
N ASP A 150 -2.99 -3.87 8.37
CA ASP A 150 -2.26 -2.86 9.12
C ASP A 150 -3.16 -2.33 10.25
N TYR A 151 -2.60 -2.22 11.46
CA TYR A 151 -3.28 -1.72 12.65
C TYR A 151 -2.69 -0.37 13.03
N ASP A 152 -3.48 0.69 12.94
CA ASP A 152 -3.07 2.03 13.36
C ASP A 152 -3.63 2.34 14.76
N TYR A 153 -2.74 2.48 15.73
CA TYR A 153 -3.03 2.80 17.12
C TYR A 153 -2.78 4.28 17.46
N SER A 154 -2.55 5.16 16.49
CA SER A 154 -2.23 6.57 16.71
C SER A 154 -3.29 7.29 17.57
N ASP A 155 -4.56 6.96 17.35
CA ASP A 155 -5.69 7.51 18.11
C ASP A 155 -6.00 6.76 19.41
N TYR A 156 -5.34 5.63 19.68
CA TYR A 156 -5.69 4.76 20.81
C TYR A 156 -5.56 5.47 22.16
N TYR A 157 -4.50 6.27 22.34
CA TYR A 157 -4.26 6.99 23.57
C TYR A 157 -5.15 8.23 23.76
N THR A 158 -5.74 8.74 22.70
CA THR A 158 -6.61 9.94 22.72
C THR A 158 -8.08 9.58 22.75
N THR A 159 -8.50 8.59 21.97
CA THR A 159 -9.91 8.21 21.80
C THR A 159 -10.24 6.82 22.32
N GLY A 160 -9.23 5.98 22.59
CA GLY A 160 -9.37 4.57 22.93
C GLY A 160 -9.69 3.70 21.69
N SER A 161 -9.62 4.25 20.49
CA SER A 161 -9.93 3.57 19.22
C SER A 161 -8.66 3.31 18.42
N TYR A 162 -8.66 2.23 17.65
CA TYR A 162 -7.63 1.96 16.64
C TYR A 162 -8.33 1.72 15.31
N SER A 163 -7.67 2.04 14.21
CA SER A 163 -8.15 1.72 12.88
C SER A 163 -7.46 0.48 12.32
N VAL A 164 -8.16 -0.25 11.46
CA VAL A 164 -7.60 -1.40 10.74
C VAL A 164 -7.75 -1.13 9.26
N THR A 165 -6.64 -1.23 8.54
CA THR A 165 -6.64 -1.11 7.09
C THR A 165 -6.19 -2.41 6.43
N PHE A 166 -6.65 -2.65 5.21
CA PHE A 166 -6.29 -3.83 4.44
C PHE A 166 -5.22 -3.48 3.41
N GLY A 167 -4.00 -3.89 3.66
CA GLY A 167 -2.83 -3.72 2.78
C GLY A 167 -2.61 -4.86 1.78
N GLY A 168 -3.53 -5.83 1.73
CA GLY A 168 -3.35 -7.06 0.95
C GLY A 168 -3.16 -6.83 -0.56
N GLU A 169 -3.72 -5.77 -1.13
CA GLU A 169 -3.51 -5.43 -2.54
C GLU A 169 -2.06 -5.00 -2.79
N ASN A 170 -1.53 -4.11 -1.98
CA ASN A 170 -0.14 -3.66 -2.08
C ASN A 170 0.84 -4.84 -1.95
N LYS A 171 0.71 -5.60 -0.86
CA LYS A 171 1.59 -6.74 -0.59
C LYS A 171 1.53 -7.80 -1.70
N LEU A 172 0.33 -8.07 -2.22
CA LEU A 172 0.15 -9.04 -3.30
C LEU A 172 0.75 -8.55 -4.62
N THR A 173 0.55 -7.26 -4.97
CA THR A 173 1.13 -6.64 -6.17
C THR A 173 2.66 -6.69 -6.12
N ALA A 174 3.26 -6.27 -5.00
CA ALA A 174 4.69 -6.30 -4.77
C ALA A 174 5.25 -7.73 -4.87
N ALA A 175 4.57 -8.70 -4.25
CA ALA A 175 4.99 -10.10 -4.32
C ALA A 175 4.89 -10.67 -5.75
N ILE A 176 3.85 -10.35 -6.51
CA ILE A 176 3.72 -10.73 -7.92
C ILE A 176 4.88 -10.12 -8.72
N TYR A 177 5.13 -8.82 -8.57
CA TYR A 177 6.22 -8.14 -9.25
C TYR A 177 7.57 -8.80 -8.95
N ARG A 178 7.90 -9.03 -7.67
CA ARG A 178 9.13 -9.66 -7.22
C ARG A 178 9.39 -11.03 -7.85
N ILE A 179 8.39 -11.90 -7.94
CA ILE A 179 8.58 -13.25 -8.49
C ILE A 179 8.53 -13.31 -10.01
N THR A 180 8.06 -12.24 -10.68
CA THR A 180 7.92 -12.19 -12.14
C THR A 180 8.89 -11.22 -12.80
N SER A 181 9.33 -10.17 -12.11
CA SER A 181 10.43 -9.31 -12.56
C SER A 181 11.75 -10.10 -12.53
N GLY A 182 12.59 -9.87 -13.51
CA GLY A 182 13.91 -10.58 -13.62
C GLY A 182 14.96 -10.03 -12.69
N GLU A 183 14.80 -8.80 -12.22
CA GLU A 183 15.81 -8.04 -11.49
C GLU A 183 15.45 -7.96 -10.01
N GLU A 184 16.35 -8.34 -9.14
CA GLU A 184 16.34 -8.09 -7.71
C GLU A 184 17.14 -6.82 -7.48
N LEU A 185 16.59 -5.87 -6.74
CA LEU A 185 17.27 -4.63 -6.37
C LEU A 185 18.00 -4.81 -5.04
N HIS A 186 19.14 -4.17 -4.90
CA HIS A 186 20.00 -4.31 -3.74
C HIS A 186 20.15 -2.99 -3.00
N ALA A 187 19.68 -2.97 -1.74
CA ALA A 187 19.94 -1.90 -0.79
C ALA A 187 21.06 -2.30 0.16
N TYR A 188 22.04 -1.42 0.33
CA TYR A 188 23.10 -1.60 1.31
C TYR A 188 22.98 -0.54 2.40
N TYR A 189 23.06 -0.94 3.67
CA TYR A 189 23.13 0.02 4.77
C TYR A 189 24.51 0.03 5.41
N THR A 190 25.02 1.24 5.70
CA THR A 190 26.37 1.38 6.27
C THR A 190 26.43 0.94 7.71
N THR A 191 27.63 0.53 8.13
CA THR A 191 27.96 0.08 9.49
C THR A 191 29.30 0.67 9.94
N ASN A 192 29.61 0.59 11.25
CA ASN A 192 30.88 0.99 11.88
C ASN A 192 31.08 2.48 12.18
N HIS A 193 30.10 3.34 11.89
CA HIS A 193 30.09 4.74 12.37
C HIS A 193 29.09 4.95 13.51
N GLY A 194 28.68 3.86 14.17
CA GLY A 194 27.66 3.88 15.20
C GLY A 194 26.24 4.02 14.65
N GLU A 195 26.06 3.75 13.36
CA GLU A 195 24.74 3.73 12.71
C GLU A 195 23.79 2.81 13.44
N GLN A 196 22.56 3.19 13.50
CA GLN A 196 21.51 2.28 13.93
C GLN A 196 21.32 1.21 12.85
N ARG A 197 21.36 -0.07 13.27
CA ARG A 197 20.92 -1.16 12.39
C ARG A 197 19.48 -0.90 12.00
N LEU A 198 19.14 -1.14 10.72
CA LEU A 198 17.75 -1.06 10.30
C LEU A 198 16.91 -2.01 11.14
N THR A 199 15.75 -1.54 11.57
CA THR A 199 14.78 -2.36 12.31
C THR A 199 14.32 -3.54 11.46
N ASP A 200 13.86 -4.59 12.13
CA ASP A 200 13.31 -5.73 11.41
C ASP A 200 12.05 -5.30 10.61
N THR A 201 11.24 -4.39 11.18
CA THR A 201 10.06 -3.83 10.50
C THR A 201 10.40 -3.09 9.22
N LEU A 202 11.42 -2.23 9.21
CA LEU A 202 11.84 -1.52 7.99
C LEU A 202 12.50 -2.49 7.00
N THR A 203 13.34 -3.41 7.47
CA THR A 203 13.96 -4.43 6.63
C THR A 203 12.91 -5.27 5.90
N ASP A 204 11.93 -5.80 6.63
CA ASP A 204 10.82 -6.58 6.05
C ASP A 204 10.00 -5.74 5.05
N ALA A 205 9.82 -4.44 5.33
CA ALA A 205 9.11 -3.54 4.44
C ALA A 205 9.86 -3.32 3.12
N LEU A 206 11.19 -3.15 3.17
CA LEU A 206 12.05 -2.99 1.99
C LEU A 206 12.13 -4.29 1.18
N GLU A 207 12.36 -5.43 1.85
CA GLU A 207 12.39 -6.74 1.20
C GLU A 207 11.02 -7.08 0.57
N GLY A 208 9.92 -6.66 1.21
CA GLY A 208 8.58 -6.75 0.64
C GLY A 208 8.42 -6.00 -0.68
N GLN A 209 9.28 -5.01 -0.96
CA GLN A 209 9.31 -4.26 -2.21
C GLN A 209 10.41 -4.71 -3.18
N ASN A 210 10.93 -5.94 -3.04
CA ASN A 210 11.99 -6.47 -3.90
C ASN A 210 13.35 -5.76 -3.74
N LEU A 211 13.60 -5.08 -2.61
CA LEU A 211 14.91 -4.60 -2.21
C LEU A 211 15.55 -5.61 -1.26
N SER A 212 16.59 -6.31 -1.70
CA SER A 212 17.41 -7.15 -0.82
C SER A 212 18.31 -6.27 0.04
N VAL A 213 18.24 -6.41 1.36
CA VAL A 213 18.91 -5.50 2.31
C VAL A 213 20.14 -6.17 2.90
N SER A 214 21.33 -5.55 2.77
CA SER A 214 22.58 -6.08 3.28
C SER A 214 23.42 -5.01 3.99
N PRO A 215 24.19 -5.38 5.05
CA PRO A 215 25.13 -4.46 5.68
C PRO A 215 26.35 -4.22 4.81
N LEU A 216 26.94 -3.02 4.89
CA LEU A 216 28.14 -2.61 4.19
C LEU A 216 29.06 -1.84 5.15
N ASP A 217 30.31 -2.30 5.26
CA ASP A 217 31.35 -1.62 6.03
C ASP A 217 32.28 -0.84 5.11
N LEU A 218 32.10 0.47 4.98
CA LEU A 218 32.91 1.33 4.11
C LEU A 218 34.37 1.45 4.55
N LEU A 219 34.72 1.03 5.77
CA LEU A 219 36.12 0.98 6.22
C LEU A 219 36.90 -0.20 5.61
N THR A 220 36.20 -1.27 5.24
CA THR A 220 36.83 -2.52 4.73
C THR A 220 36.37 -2.90 3.33
N ASP A 221 35.18 -2.46 2.94
CA ASP A 221 34.54 -2.88 1.71
C ASP A 221 34.36 -1.70 0.73
N THR A 222 34.26 -2.01 -0.54
CA THR A 222 33.85 -1.06 -1.57
C THR A 222 32.35 -1.14 -1.77
N ILE A 223 31.71 -0.03 -2.14
CA ILE A 223 30.29 -0.05 -2.53
C ILE A 223 30.17 -0.98 -3.75
N PRO A 224 29.32 -2.03 -3.66
CA PRO A 224 29.15 -2.99 -4.76
C PRO A 224 28.59 -2.34 -6.03
N ASP A 225 28.93 -2.90 -7.19
CA ASP A 225 28.44 -2.39 -8.49
C ASP A 225 26.93 -2.62 -8.67
N ASP A 226 26.33 -3.52 -7.90
CA ASP A 226 24.89 -3.82 -7.88
C ASP A 226 24.13 -3.05 -6.78
N CYS A 227 24.75 -2.01 -6.20
CA CYS A 227 24.12 -1.17 -5.19
C CYS A 227 23.13 -0.21 -5.86
N ASP A 228 21.83 -0.56 -5.80
CA ASP A 228 20.77 0.31 -6.30
C ASP A 228 20.40 1.40 -5.29
N LEU A 229 20.57 1.15 -3.99
CA LEU A 229 20.32 2.09 -2.92
C LEU A 229 21.33 1.95 -1.79
N LEU A 230 21.98 3.05 -1.44
CA LEU A 230 22.80 3.13 -0.23
C LEU A 230 22.01 3.83 0.89
N ILE A 231 22.01 3.25 2.08
CA ILE A 231 21.32 3.79 3.26
C ILE A 231 22.36 4.09 4.34
N ILE A 232 22.39 5.33 4.83
CA ILE A 232 23.15 5.74 6.01
C ILE A 232 22.13 6.13 7.09
N ASN A 233 21.99 5.26 8.11
CA ASN A 233 20.92 5.39 9.10
C ASN A 233 21.47 5.88 10.44
N ASP A 234 21.33 7.16 10.69
CA ASP A 234 21.67 7.83 11.95
C ASP A 234 23.11 7.55 12.45
N PRO A 235 24.14 7.94 11.69
CA PRO A 235 25.53 7.75 12.09
C PRO A 235 25.89 8.63 13.29
N GLN A 236 26.50 8.00 14.31
CA GLN A 236 26.96 8.70 15.52
C GLN A 236 28.40 9.25 15.36
N GLN A 237 29.11 8.79 14.34
CA GLN A 237 30.44 9.27 13.95
C GLN A 237 30.42 9.63 12.47
N ASP A 238 31.18 10.64 12.12
CA ASP A 238 31.28 11.09 10.73
C ASP A 238 32.11 10.11 9.88
N VAL A 239 31.77 10.01 8.61
CA VAL A 239 32.56 9.24 7.64
C VAL A 239 33.93 9.86 7.43
N ALA A 240 34.94 9.01 7.21
CA ALA A 240 36.32 9.48 7.05
C ALA A 240 36.54 10.19 5.70
N SER A 241 37.27 11.29 5.73
CA SER A 241 37.69 12.04 4.55
C SER A 241 39.19 11.91 4.25
N ALA A 242 39.63 12.48 3.14
CA ALA A 242 41.03 12.46 2.69
C ALA A 242 42.01 12.84 3.81
N GLY A 243 42.97 11.93 4.11
CA GLY A 243 43.94 12.06 5.20
C GLY A 243 43.79 11.01 6.31
N GLY A 244 42.69 10.23 6.31
CA GLY A 244 42.49 9.05 7.14
C GLY A 244 43.19 7.79 6.57
N LEU A 245 42.99 6.66 7.24
CA LEU A 245 43.45 5.36 6.75
C LEU A 245 42.64 4.87 5.53
N VAL A 246 41.36 5.29 5.48
CA VAL A 246 40.40 5.04 4.41
C VAL A 246 39.78 6.39 4.05
N ASP A 247 39.42 6.61 2.79
CA ASP A 247 38.76 7.78 2.28
C ASP A 247 37.33 7.39 1.82
N GLU A 248 36.43 7.26 2.80
CA GLU A 248 35.04 6.87 2.57
C GLU A 248 34.27 7.94 1.80
N MET A 249 34.59 9.22 2.06
CA MET A 249 33.98 10.34 1.33
C MET A 249 34.26 10.28 -0.17
N SER A 250 35.48 9.85 -0.55
CA SER A 250 35.79 9.64 -1.98
C SER A 250 34.99 8.48 -2.56
N ALA A 251 34.74 7.42 -1.82
CA ALA A 251 33.91 6.31 -2.25
C ALA A 251 32.44 6.75 -2.43
N LEU A 252 31.87 7.50 -1.46
CA LEU A 252 30.52 8.04 -1.54
C LEU A 252 30.35 8.98 -2.73
N ARG A 253 31.30 9.92 -2.92
CA ARG A 253 31.27 10.83 -4.08
C ARG A 253 31.39 10.08 -5.41
N ALA A 254 32.23 9.04 -5.48
CA ALA A 254 32.37 8.23 -6.69
C ALA A 254 31.08 7.47 -7.00
N TYR A 255 30.44 6.92 -5.98
CA TYR A 255 29.14 6.25 -6.12
C TYR A 255 28.07 7.20 -6.66
N LEU A 256 27.88 8.35 -6.03
CA LEU A 256 26.91 9.37 -6.47
C LEU A 256 27.25 9.93 -7.86
N LYS A 257 28.54 10.16 -8.17
CA LYS A 257 28.96 10.60 -9.50
C LYS A 257 28.63 9.62 -10.61
N ASN A 258 28.51 8.34 -10.27
CA ASN A 258 28.12 7.28 -11.22
C ASN A 258 26.59 7.06 -11.25
N GLY A 259 25.80 7.97 -10.70
CA GLY A 259 24.34 7.86 -10.69
C GLY A 259 23.78 7.05 -9.52
N GLY A 260 24.53 6.90 -8.44
CA GLY A 260 24.09 6.18 -7.25
C GLY A 260 23.01 6.94 -6.46
N HIS A 261 22.24 6.23 -5.66
CA HIS A 261 21.12 6.77 -4.87
C HIS A 261 21.37 6.62 -3.37
N LEU A 262 21.15 7.68 -2.60
CA LEU A 262 21.46 7.73 -1.17
C LEU A 262 20.24 8.14 -0.34
N MET A 263 19.89 7.32 0.65
CA MET A 263 18.98 7.70 1.73
C MET A 263 19.79 7.94 2.99
N LEU A 264 19.73 9.16 3.53
CA LEU A 264 20.47 9.58 4.72
C LEU A 264 19.50 10.03 5.81
N THR A 265 19.60 9.46 7.01
CA THR A 265 19.01 10.02 8.22
C THR A 265 20.13 10.51 9.15
N THR A 266 19.94 11.61 9.84
CA THR A 266 20.97 12.15 10.74
C THR A 266 20.35 12.75 11.99
N ASP A 267 20.96 12.49 13.16
CA ASP A 267 20.61 13.17 14.40
C ASP A 267 21.49 14.41 14.58
N SER A 268 20.86 15.52 14.92
CA SER A 268 21.55 16.78 15.22
C SER A 268 22.41 16.73 16.50
N TYR A 269 22.27 15.69 17.31
CA TYR A 269 23.13 15.45 18.48
C TYR A 269 24.55 15.08 18.08
N TYR A 270 24.73 14.41 16.95
CA TYR A 270 26.02 13.98 16.44
C TYR A 270 26.54 14.94 15.36
N SER A 271 27.86 15.17 15.34
CA SER A 271 28.49 16.05 14.37
C SER A 271 29.00 15.22 13.18
N THR A 272 28.47 15.48 12.00
CA THR A 272 28.80 14.77 10.75
C THR A 272 29.18 15.76 9.64
N PRO A 273 30.25 16.59 9.83
CA PRO A 273 30.59 17.66 8.88
C PRO A 273 30.94 17.19 7.48
N ASN A 274 31.44 15.96 7.31
CA ASN A 274 31.73 15.41 5.97
C ASN A 274 30.45 15.03 5.24
N LEU A 275 29.50 14.39 5.94
CA LEU A 275 28.16 14.11 5.36
C LEU A 275 27.41 15.41 5.09
N ASP A 276 27.49 16.40 5.98
CA ASP A 276 26.91 17.72 5.75
C ASP A 276 27.52 18.40 4.50
N ALA A 277 28.83 18.28 4.30
CA ALA A 277 29.48 18.79 3.09
C ALA A 277 29.03 18.03 1.82
N LEU A 278 28.76 16.73 1.92
CA LEU A 278 28.20 15.95 0.82
C LEU A 278 26.80 16.42 0.44
N MET A 279 25.92 16.63 1.44
CA MET A 279 24.56 17.13 1.20
C MET A 279 24.57 18.56 0.66
N ALA A 280 25.54 19.40 1.06
CA ALA A 280 25.71 20.74 0.53
C ALA A 280 26.04 20.76 -0.97
N GLU A 281 26.66 19.71 -1.53
CA GLU A 281 26.88 19.54 -2.97
C GLU A 281 25.53 19.40 -3.74
N PHE A 282 24.47 18.93 -3.05
CA PHE A 282 23.11 18.84 -3.54
C PHE A 282 22.21 20.04 -3.13
N GLY A 283 22.82 21.12 -2.64
CA GLY A 283 22.08 22.32 -2.22
C GLY A 283 21.35 22.18 -0.88
N LEU A 284 21.61 21.12 -0.11
CA LEU A 284 20.96 20.85 1.15
C LEU A 284 21.91 21.16 2.32
N THR A 285 21.51 22.05 3.23
CA THR A 285 22.32 22.39 4.39
C THR A 285 21.48 22.41 5.67
N ARG A 286 22.10 22.09 6.82
CA ARG A 286 21.40 22.14 8.12
C ARG A 286 21.05 23.58 8.50
N THR A 287 19.83 23.77 8.98
CA THR A 287 19.44 24.98 9.70
C THR A 287 19.97 24.90 11.14
N THR A 288 20.45 25.99 11.70
CA THR A 288 20.94 26.00 13.10
C THR A 288 19.80 25.72 14.08
N GLY A 289 20.04 24.87 15.07
CA GLY A 289 19.13 24.62 16.17
C GLY A 289 18.17 23.44 15.95
N LEU A 290 17.24 23.26 16.88
CA LEU A 290 16.19 22.24 16.83
C LEU A 290 14.84 22.88 16.53
N VAL A 291 14.08 22.28 15.64
CA VAL A 291 12.75 22.79 15.30
C VAL A 291 11.75 22.50 16.41
N VAL A 292 11.03 23.54 16.80
CA VAL A 292 9.94 23.50 17.77
C VAL A 292 8.67 23.96 17.07
N GLU A 293 7.59 23.22 17.25
CA GLU A 293 6.31 23.50 16.62
C GLU A 293 5.42 24.34 17.53
N GLY A 294 4.88 25.43 16.99
CA GLY A 294 3.95 26.31 17.69
C GLY A 294 2.48 25.88 17.57
N ASP A 295 2.14 25.15 16.51
CA ASP A 295 0.78 24.64 16.31
C ASP A 295 0.58 23.31 17.05
N SER A 296 -0.33 23.29 18.02
CA SER A 296 -0.63 22.12 18.84
C SER A 296 -1.21 20.92 18.08
N GLY A 297 -1.67 21.10 16.85
CA GLY A 297 -2.10 20.04 15.95
C GLY A 297 -0.94 19.31 15.26
N HIS A 298 0.29 19.85 15.32
CA HIS A 298 1.45 19.38 14.58
C HIS A 298 2.60 18.91 15.48
N TYR A 299 2.31 18.58 16.75
CA TYR A 299 3.26 17.92 17.64
C TYR A 299 2.54 16.99 18.62
N LEU A 300 3.28 16.06 19.22
CA LEU A 300 2.74 15.23 20.30
C LEU A 300 2.41 16.06 21.53
N ASN A 301 1.29 15.82 22.13
CA ASN A 301 0.75 16.57 23.26
C ASN A 301 1.77 16.71 24.40
N GLY A 302 2.18 17.95 24.70
CA GLY A 302 3.16 18.30 25.72
C GLY A 302 4.62 18.27 25.27
N TYR A 303 4.92 17.89 24.01
CA TYR A 303 6.28 17.78 23.47
C TYR A 303 6.40 18.52 22.13
N PRO A 304 6.51 19.88 22.11
CA PRO A 304 6.50 20.65 20.87
C PRO A 304 7.71 20.44 19.95
N TYR A 305 8.72 19.70 20.39
CA TYR A 305 9.88 19.22 19.63
C TYR A 305 9.73 17.76 19.17
N TYR A 306 8.54 17.15 19.35
CA TYR A 306 8.13 15.88 18.75
C TYR A 306 7.12 16.20 17.65
N LEU A 307 7.65 16.49 16.47
CA LEU A 307 6.93 17.09 15.37
C LEU A 307 6.07 16.05 14.63
N LEU A 308 4.92 16.50 14.20
CA LEU A 308 4.04 15.79 13.25
C LEU A 308 3.93 16.64 11.97
N PRO A 309 4.96 16.65 11.13
CA PRO A 309 5.03 17.54 9.97
C PRO A 309 3.96 17.24 8.94
N ASP A 310 3.71 18.22 8.08
CA ASP A 310 2.93 18.03 6.88
C ASP A 310 3.81 17.49 5.76
N TYR A 311 3.21 16.70 4.86
CA TYR A 311 3.84 16.38 3.58
C TYR A 311 3.85 17.64 2.70
N ALA A 312 4.94 17.86 2.00
CA ALA A 312 5.03 18.96 1.07
C ALA A 312 4.01 18.80 -0.06
N THR A 313 3.48 19.92 -0.53
CA THR A 313 2.59 19.97 -1.69
C THR A 313 3.39 20.45 -2.91
N ASP A 314 2.91 20.14 -4.11
CA ASP A 314 3.52 20.58 -5.37
C ASP A 314 4.96 20.06 -5.59
N THR A 315 5.26 18.83 -5.15
CA THR A 315 6.53 18.15 -5.43
C THR A 315 6.61 17.70 -6.88
N GLU A 316 7.82 17.77 -7.47
CA GLU A 316 8.06 17.41 -8.88
C GLU A 316 8.80 16.08 -9.05
N SER A 317 9.46 15.57 -7.99
CA SER A 317 10.24 14.32 -8.06
C SER A 317 9.39 13.05 -8.20
N GLY A 318 8.10 13.12 -7.84
CA GLY A 318 7.24 11.93 -7.74
C GLY A 318 7.52 11.06 -6.50
N THR A 319 8.46 11.44 -5.64
CA THR A 319 8.81 10.67 -4.43
C THR A 319 7.61 10.44 -3.52
N LEU A 320 6.72 11.43 -3.39
CA LEU A 320 5.53 11.34 -2.55
C LEU A 320 4.36 10.62 -3.22
N ASP A 321 4.38 10.40 -4.54
CA ASP A 321 3.27 9.77 -5.29
C ASP A 321 3.01 8.33 -4.83
N GLY A 322 4.03 7.65 -4.33
CA GLY A 322 3.95 6.30 -3.81
C GLY A 322 3.75 6.19 -2.30
N ILE A 323 3.59 7.30 -1.58
CA ILE A 323 3.50 7.34 -0.11
C ILE A 323 2.07 7.66 0.32
N ASP A 324 1.52 6.89 1.27
CA ASP A 324 0.24 7.21 1.92
C ASP A 324 0.41 8.45 2.81
N THR A 325 0.22 9.62 2.22
CA THR A 325 0.36 10.92 2.91
C THR A 325 -0.74 11.20 3.93
N SER A 326 -1.75 10.35 4.05
CA SER A 326 -2.75 10.44 5.13
C SER A 326 -2.19 9.99 6.47
N ARG A 327 -1.11 9.21 6.47
CA ARG A 327 -0.42 8.74 7.67
C ARG A 327 0.57 9.78 8.16
N ARG A 328 0.40 10.19 9.40
CA ARG A 328 1.35 11.14 10.02
C ARG A 328 2.71 10.51 10.26
N VAL A 329 3.74 11.31 10.11
CA VAL A 329 5.14 10.99 10.45
C VAL A 329 5.48 11.68 11.77
N LEU A 330 6.24 11.00 12.64
CA LEU A 330 6.75 11.57 13.88
C LEU A 330 8.25 11.81 13.77
N LEU A 331 8.67 13.07 13.90
CA LEU A 331 10.07 13.47 13.95
C LEU A 331 10.41 13.96 15.36
N GLN A 332 11.31 13.25 16.04
CA GLN A 332 11.73 13.61 17.40
C GLN A 332 13.03 14.40 17.33
N MET A 333 13.03 15.61 17.91
CA MET A 333 14.23 16.48 18.00
C MET A 333 14.85 16.77 16.61
N ALA A 334 14.00 16.98 15.60
CA ALA A 334 14.44 17.23 14.24
C ALA A 334 15.10 18.59 14.07
N GLN A 335 16.00 18.68 13.11
CA GLN A 335 16.64 19.90 12.67
C GLN A 335 16.14 20.30 11.28
N GLY A 336 16.04 21.59 11.00
CA GLY A 336 15.63 22.07 9.69
C GLY A 336 16.69 21.83 8.61
N ILE A 337 16.25 21.77 7.36
CA ILE A 337 17.07 21.73 6.15
C ILE A 337 16.81 23.02 5.37
N THR A 338 17.86 23.74 5.04
CA THR A 338 17.80 24.86 4.09
C THR A 338 18.09 24.34 2.71
N ILE A 339 17.17 24.56 1.79
CA ILE A 339 17.29 24.21 0.38
C ILE A 339 17.77 25.42 -0.39
N THR A 340 18.87 25.31 -1.12
CA THR A 340 19.49 26.40 -1.89
C THR A 340 19.54 26.00 -3.37
N GLU A 341 19.01 26.86 -4.23
CA GLU A 341 19.11 26.67 -5.67
C GLU A 341 20.57 26.46 -6.10
N THR A 342 20.85 25.34 -6.73
CA THR A 342 22.18 24.93 -7.18
C THR A 342 22.11 24.55 -8.66
N GLU A 343 23.04 25.04 -9.47
CA GLU A 343 23.04 24.79 -10.93
C GLU A 343 23.16 23.27 -11.21
N GLY A 344 22.21 22.73 -11.97
CA GLY A 344 22.18 21.33 -12.34
C GLY A 344 21.56 20.39 -11.28
N ILE A 345 21.19 20.91 -10.12
CA ILE A 345 20.51 20.16 -9.05
C ILE A 345 19.04 20.58 -9.00
N ALA A 346 18.15 19.61 -9.04
CA ALA A 346 16.76 19.79 -8.65
C ALA A 346 16.59 19.38 -7.19
N SER A 347 15.95 20.20 -6.38
CA SER A 347 15.76 19.91 -4.95
C SER A 347 14.42 20.41 -4.44
N GLU A 348 13.80 19.65 -3.54
CA GLU A 348 12.49 19.96 -2.96
C GLU A 348 12.37 19.43 -1.52
N ALA A 349 11.45 20.03 -0.77
CA ALA A 349 11.08 19.51 0.54
C ALA A 349 10.12 18.33 0.39
N LEU A 350 10.21 17.33 1.27
CA LEU A 350 9.28 16.21 1.38
C LEU A 350 8.40 16.33 2.63
N LEU A 351 8.98 16.72 3.76
CA LEU A 351 8.28 16.98 5.02
C LEU A 351 8.59 18.41 5.46
N VAL A 352 7.56 19.11 5.91
CA VAL A 352 7.65 20.51 6.30
C VAL A 352 6.96 20.77 7.64
N SER A 353 7.56 21.66 8.45
CA SER A 353 6.91 22.20 9.64
C SER A 353 5.93 23.31 9.28
N THR A 354 5.07 23.73 10.21
CA THR A 354 4.14 24.84 9.96
C THR A 354 4.82 26.22 10.01
N GLU A 355 4.11 27.24 9.54
CA GLU A 355 4.55 28.65 9.67
C GLU A 355 4.68 29.11 11.13
N SER A 356 4.04 28.40 12.07
CA SER A 356 4.12 28.68 13.51
C SER A 356 5.36 28.08 14.17
N SER A 357 6.16 27.31 13.44
CA SER A 357 7.38 26.71 13.95
C SER A 357 8.53 27.70 14.02
N TYR A 358 9.51 27.40 14.84
CA TYR A 358 10.76 28.13 14.96
C TYR A 358 11.89 27.18 15.32
N SER A 359 13.14 27.58 15.03
CA SER A 359 14.31 26.76 15.34
C SER A 359 15.00 27.30 16.61
N LYS A 360 15.02 26.49 17.66
CA LYS A 360 15.74 26.80 18.89
C LYS A 360 17.25 26.76 18.67
N ALA A 361 17.87 27.94 18.47
CA ALA A 361 19.30 28.05 18.18
C ALA A 361 20.19 27.37 19.23
N ALA A 362 19.73 27.24 20.48
CA ALA A 362 20.41 26.53 21.55
C ALA A 362 20.46 25.00 21.35
N GLY A 363 19.66 24.44 20.43
CA GLY A 363 19.65 23.01 20.18
C GLY A 363 19.32 22.19 21.43
N TYR A 364 20.08 21.14 21.67
CA TYR A 364 19.92 20.31 22.88
C TYR A 364 20.21 21.01 24.21
N GLU A 365 20.86 22.19 24.20
CA GLU A 365 21.10 23.01 25.38
C GLU A 365 19.91 23.93 25.73
N MET A 366 18.81 23.87 25.00
CA MET A 366 17.62 24.68 25.27
C MET A 366 17.06 24.40 26.66
N THR A 367 16.74 25.47 27.37
CA THR A 367 16.16 25.43 28.73
C THR A 367 14.65 25.69 28.72
N THR A 368 14.13 26.18 27.62
CA THR A 368 12.70 26.42 27.36
C THR A 368 12.39 26.09 25.90
N ALA A 369 11.19 25.57 25.69
CA ALA A 369 10.65 25.41 24.34
C ALA A 369 9.99 26.68 23.79
N GLU A 370 9.86 27.76 24.59
CA GLU A 370 9.32 29.02 24.09
C GLU A 370 10.33 29.72 23.16
N GLN A 371 9.81 30.40 22.11
CA GLN A 371 10.62 31.12 21.16
C GLN A 371 11.36 32.28 21.87
N GLU A 372 12.62 32.45 21.57
CA GLU A 372 13.48 33.49 22.11
C GLU A 372 14.06 34.38 21.00
N ASP A 373 14.56 35.56 21.37
CA ASP A 373 15.19 36.50 20.42
C ASP A 373 16.38 35.81 19.70
N GLY A 374 16.30 35.73 18.39
CA GLY A 374 17.33 35.10 17.54
C GLY A 374 17.03 33.68 17.11
N ASP A 375 15.93 33.07 17.58
CA ASP A 375 15.41 31.83 17.05
C ASP A 375 14.77 32.09 15.66
N PRO A 376 15.25 31.47 14.57
CA PRO A 376 14.67 31.65 13.24
C PRO A 376 13.22 31.19 13.16
N ASP A 377 12.41 31.93 12.43
CA ASP A 377 11.02 31.53 12.12
C ASP A 377 10.97 30.45 11.04
N GLY A 378 9.96 29.58 11.11
CA GLY A 378 9.61 28.58 10.07
C GLY A 378 8.84 29.18 8.88
N PRO A 379 8.37 28.33 7.96
CA PRO A 379 8.45 26.87 8.01
C PRO A 379 9.86 26.34 7.64
N PHE A 380 10.15 25.09 8.05
CA PHE A 380 11.41 24.41 7.74
C PHE A 380 11.13 23.13 6.96
N ALA A 381 11.95 22.82 5.94
CA ALA A 381 12.05 21.47 5.45
C ALA A 381 12.70 20.59 6.53
N LEU A 382 12.15 19.41 6.78
CA LEU A 382 12.62 18.44 7.77
C LEU A 382 13.11 17.14 7.09
N ALA A 383 12.61 16.90 5.89
CA ALA A 383 13.12 15.93 4.94
C ALA A 383 13.15 16.59 3.56
N ALA A 384 14.17 16.30 2.77
CA ALA A 384 14.36 16.88 1.45
C ALA A 384 14.89 15.83 0.47
N TYR A 385 14.45 15.95 -0.78
CA TYR A 385 14.96 15.25 -1.94
C TYR A 385 15.84 16.19 -2.77
N ALA A 386 16.88 15.64 -3.38
CA ALA A 386 17.63 16.35 -4.42
C ALA A 386 18.19 15.36 -5.45
N SER A 387 18.25 15.81 -6.72
CA SER A 387 18.80 15.04 -7.84
C SER A 387 19.80 15.86 -8.65
N ASP A 388 20.88 15.23 -9.08
CA ASP A 388 21.86 15.79 -10.02
C ASP A 388 21.49 15.37 -11.45
N ASN A 389 20.98 16.33 -12.22
CA ASN A 389 20.55 16.12 -13.61
C ASN A 389 21.70 15.67 -14.53
N SER A 390 22.96 15.83 -14.16
CA SER A 390 24.11 15.47 -14.98
C SER A 390 24.55 14.03 -14.80
N THR A 391 24.40 13.49 -13.57
CA THR A 391 24.83 12.14 -13.20
C THR A 391 23.65 11.19 -13.05
N GLY A 392 22.46 11.69 -12.75
CA GLY A 392 21.31 10.91 -12.36
C GLY A 392 21.35 10.49 -10.88
N ALA A 393 22.29 11.00 -10.09
CA ALA A 393 22.34 10.73 -8.66
C ALA A 393 21.16 11.37 -7.93
N GLU A 394 20.59 10.66 -6.99
CA GLU A 394 19.48 11.12 -6.17
C GLU A 394 19.79 10.92 -4.69
N VAL A 395 19.38 11.88 -3.89
CA VAL A 395 19.56 11.83 -2.44
C VAL A 395 18.27 12.21 -1.73
N ILE A 396 17.94 11.48 -0.66
CA ILE A 396 16.93 11.89 0.30
C ILE A 396 17.61 12.05 1.65
N TRP A 397 17.46 13.21 2.26
CA TRP A 397 17.95 13.50 3.57
C TRP A 397 16.82 13.78 4.54
N VAL A 398 16.74 13.00 5.62
CA VAL A 398 15.84 13.22 6.76
C VAL A 398 16.68 13.67 7.94
N ASN A 399 16.49 14.91 8.38
CA ASN A 399 17.30 15.45 9.46
C ASN A 399 16.69 15.19 10.85
N CYS A 400 16.50 13.89 11.11
CA CYS A 400 16.02 13.29 12.35
C CYS A 400 16.56 11.87 12.47
N GLY A 401 17.32 11.58 13.53
CA GLY A 401 17.99 10.28 13.68
C GLY A 401 17.07 9.15 14.11
N ASN A 402 16.03 9.42 14.85
CA ASN A 402 15.18 8.38 15.44
C ASN A 402 13.98 8.01 14.55
N MET A 403 14.14 8.08 13.22
CA MET A 403 13.09 7.75 12.26
C MET A 403 12.81 6.25 12.20
N ASP A 404 13.86 5.45 12.14
CA ASP A 404 13.80 3.99 12.11
C ASP A 404 13.85 3.43 13.54
N ASN A 405 12.67 3.32 14.17
CA ASN A 405 12.55 2.87 15.56
C ASN A 405 11.26 2.08 15.79
N GLU A 406 11.39 0.83 16.26
CA GLU A 406 10.25 -0.05 16.51
C GLU A 406 9.19 0.53 17.46
N ALA A 407 9.60 1.26 18.50
CA ALA A 407 8.66 1.87 19.43
C ALA A 407 7.90 3.04 18.80
N VAL A 408 8.53 3.76 17.87
CA VAL A 408 7.88 4.80 17.06
C VAL A 408 6.89 4.16 16.11
N TYR A 409 7.27 3.09 15.41
CA TYR A 409 6.41 2.40 14.45
C TYR A 409 5.13 1.84 15.07
N GLN A 410 5.23 1.36 16.33
CA GLN A 410 4.05 0.90 17.09
C GLN A 410 3.07 2.03 17.42
N THR A 411 3.53 3.28 17.47
CA THR A 411 2.72 4.45 17.83
C THR A 411 2.32 5.25 16.59
N VAL A 412 3.25 5.42 15.65
CA VAL A 412 3.08 6.20 14.42
C VAL A 412 3.64 5.40 13.25
N PRO A 413 2.84 4.49 12.68
CA PRO A 413 3.28 3.63 11.56
C PRO A 413 3.65 4.39 10.29
N GLY A 414 3.28 5.67 10.18
CA GLY A 414 3.65 6.52 9.06
C GLY A 414 5.17 6.67 8.84
N ASN A 415 5.98 6.51 9.89
CA ASN A 415 7.44 6.58 9.77
C ASN A 415 7.99 5.47 8.87
N VAL A 416 7.58 4.20 9.09
CA VAL A 416 8.03 3.11 8.24
C VAL A 416 7.49 3.25 6.81
N THR A 417 6.23 3.70 6.66
CA THR A 417 5.63 3.94 5.34
C THR A 417 6.39 5.03 4.57
N PHE A 418 6.81 6.09 5.25
CA PHE A 418 7.59 7.18 4.65
C PHE A 418 8.98 6.69 4.21
N LEU A 419 9.74 6.04 5.12
CA LEU A 419 11.08 5.54 4.79
C LEU A 419 11.05 4.49 3.68
N GLN A 420 10.07 3.58 3.72
CA GLN A 420 9.84 2.59 2.68
C GLN A 420 9.55 3.24 1.32
N GLY A 421 8.70 4.27 1.29
CA GLY A 421 8.38 5.00 0.06
C GLY A 421 9.56 5.78 -0.49
N CYS A 422 10.34 6.44 0.36
CA CYS A 422 11.58 7.10 -0.01
C CYS A 422 12.59 6.12 -0.64
N ALA A 423 12.77 4.96 -0.01
CA ALA A 423 13.67 3.92 -0.52
C ALA A 423 13.20 3.36 -1.87
N ALA A 424 11.90 3.15 -2.04
CA ALA A 424 11.33 2.68 -3.31
C ALA A 424 11.52 3.68 -4.44
N SER A 425 11.29 4.96 -4.18
CA SER A 425 11.52 6.06 -5.13
C SER A 425 12.98 6.08 -5.57
N LEU A 426 13.92 6.10 -4.61
CA LEU A 426 15.36 6.12 -4.90
C LEU A 426 15.84 4.88 -5.64
N ALA A 427 15.25 3.71 -5.39
CA ALA A 427 15.60 2.47 -6.10
C ALA A 427 14.98 2.37 -7.50
N GLY A 428 14.37 3.44 -8.01
CA GLY A 428 13.79 3.47 -9.36
C GLY A 428 12.60 2.54 -9.53
N GLN A 429 11.90 2.23 -8.46
CA GLN A 429 10.68 1.41 -8.52
C GLN A 429 9.47 2.24 -9.00
N GLU A 430 9.67 3.08 -9.99
CA GLU A 430 8.60 3.80 -10.68
C GLU A 430 7.66 2.78 -11.34
N GLY A 431 6.57 2.48 -10.69
CA GLY A 431 5.56 1.54 -11.19
C GLY A 431 5.11 0.49 -10.19
N THR A 432 5.86 0.25 -9.12
CA THR A 432 5.33 -0.34 -7.90
C THR A 432 4.76 0.77 -7.01
N THR A 433 3.94 1.64 -7.61
CA THR A 433 3.20 2.65 -6.84
C THR A 433 2.61 1.95 -5.65
N LEU A 434 2.96 2.41 -4.45
CA LEU A 434 2.38 1.89 -3.21
C LEU A 434 0.87 1.94 -3.36
N VAL A 435 0.26 0.79 -3.48
CA VAL A 435 -1.20 0.70 -3.50
C VAL A 435 -1.64 1.03 -2.09
N GLU A 436 -2.39 2.10 -1.93
CA GLU A 436 -2.88 2.54 -0.63
C GLU A 436 -3.60 1.40 0.11
N SER A 437 -3.28 1.23 1.39
CA SER A 437 -4.02 0.34 2.26
C SER A 437 -5.46 0.85 2.42
N LYS A 438 -6.43 -0.04 2.30
CA LYS A 438 -7.85 0.31 2.26
C LYS A 438 -8.49 0.21 3.63
N ALA A 439 -9.14 1.28 4.09
CA ALA A 439 -9.84 1.29 5.37
C ALA A 439 -10.94 0.22 5.43
N LEU A 440 -10.94 -0.58 6.50
CA LEU A 440 -11.94 -1.62 6.74
C LEU A 440 -13.19 -1.08 7.45
N GLU A 441 -13.15 0.13 7.98
CA GLU A 441 -14.31 0.75 8.59
C GLU A 441 -15.38 1.03 7.53
N ALA A 442 -16.54 0.42 7.71
CA ALA A 442 -17.71 0.75 6.93
C ALA A 442 -18.16 2.15 7.33
N ALA A 443 -17.78 3.15 6.55
CA ALA A 443 -18.48 4.44 6.68
C ALA A 443 -19.99 4.20 6.50
N PRO A 444 -20.84 4.76 7.37
CA PRO A 444 -22.28 4.59 7.23
C PRO A 444 -22.68 5.08 5.84
N ILE A 445 -23.35 4.22 5.07
CA ILE A 445 -23.86 4.60 3.75
C ILE A 445 -24.82 5.78 3.93
N THR A 446 -24.29 6.97 3.75
CA THR A 446 -25.09 8.20 3.79
C THR A 446 -25.76 8.39 2.43
N ILE A 447 -26.97 7.85 2.30
CA ILE A 447 -27.79 8.12 1.14
C ILE A 447 -28.38 9.53 1.30
N SER A 448 -28.14 10.43 0.33
CA SER A 448 -28.75 11.75 0.36
C SER A 448 -30.29 11.61 0.44
N GLY A 449 -30.93 12.50 1.18
CA GLY A 449 -32.41 12.45 1.33
C GLY A 449 -33.13 12.45 -0.02
N HIS A 450 -32.58 13.08 -1.05
CA HIS A 450 -33.09 13.05 -2.42
C HIS A 450 -32.99 11.64 -3.03
N THR A 451 -31.83 10.98 -2.93
CA THR A 451 -31.63 9.63 -3.45
C THR A 451 -32.53 8.62 -2.73
N ALA A 452 -32.65 8.74 -1.40
CA ALA A 452 -33.57 7.90 -0.61
C ALA A 452 -35.04 8.06 -1.05
N ALA A 453 -35.46 9.29 -1.31
CA ALA A 453 -36.80 9.58 -1.80
C ALA A 453 -37.04 8.98 -3.21
N VAL A 454 -36.11 9.11 -4.12
CA VAL A 454 -36.20 8.54 -5.47
C VAL A 454 -36.21 7.01 -5.43
N LEU A 455 -35.35 6.37 -4.66
CA LEU A 455 -35.36 4.91 -4.48
C LEU A 455 -36.65 4.42 -3.85
N GLY A 456 -37.14 5.13 -2.82
CA GLY A 456 -38.45 4.87 -2.20
C GLY A 456 -39.61 4.95 -3.22
N LEU A 457 -39.61 5.98 -4.06
CA LEU A 457 -40.61 6.14 -5.10
C LEU A 457 -40.57 4.97 -6.12
N VAL A 458 -39.38 4.60 -6.56
CA VAL A 458 -39.19 3.51 -7.55
C VAL A 458 -39.61 2.16 -6.98
N PHE A 459 -39.11 1.79 -5.81
CA PHE A 459 -39.29 0.43 -5.26
C PHE A 459 -40.61 0.27 -4.54
N VAL A 460 -41.13 1.32 -3.88
CA VAL A 460 -42.41 1.23 -3.09
C VAL A 460 -43.61 1.56 -3.92
N LEU A 461 -43.50 2.40 -4.93
CA LEU A 461 -44.64 2.85 -5.69
C LEU A 461 -44.66 2.41 -7.15
N ILE A 462 -43.59 2.70 -7.92
CA ILE A 462 -43.56 2.44 -9.37
C ILE A 462 -43.50 0.94 -9.66
N LEU A 463 -42.64 0.20 -9.04
CA LEU A 463 -42.45 -1.23 -9.31
C LEU A 463 -43.68 -2.05 -8.91
N PRO A 464 -44.32 -1.90 -7.73
CA PRO A 464 -45.58 -2.58 -7.40
C PRO A 464 -46.72 -2.17 -8.32
N ALA A 465 -46.85 -0.87 -8.67
CA ALA A 465 -47.86 -0.39 -9.60
C ALA A 465 -47.70 -1.03 -11.01
N ALA A 466 -46.48 -1.16 -11.52
CA ALA A 466 -46.19 -1.82 -12.78
C ALA A 466 -46.62 -3.29 -12.75
N VAL A 467 -46.28 -4.01 -11.67
CA VAL A 467 -46.67 -5.43 -11.49
C VAL A 467 -48.22 -5.57 -11.45
N LEU A 468 -48.89 -4.67 -10.72
CA LEU A 468 -50.36 -4.67 -10.67
C LEU A 468 -50.99 -4.34 -12.04
N ALA A 469 -50.43 -3.39 -12.79
CA ALA A 469 -50.89 -3.05 -14.13
C ALA A 469 -50.76 -4.25 -15.11
N VAL A 470 -49.58 -4.94 -15.11
CA VAL A 470 -49.37 -6.17 -15.90
C VAL A 470 -50.37 -7.25 -15.49
N GLY A 471 -50.57 -7.46 -14.19
CA GLY A 471 -51.56 -8.38 -13.67
C GLY A 471 -53.00 -8.07 -14.14
N ALA A 472 -53.39 -6.78 -14.07
CA ALA A 472 -54.71 -6.34 -14.55
C ALA A 472 -54.86 -6.56 -16.06
N VAL A 473 -53.86 -6.24 -16.87
CA VAL A 473 -53.86 -6.49 -18.33
C VAL A 473 -54.04 -7.98 -18.64
N VAL A 474 -53.30 -8.85 -17.96
CA VAL A 474 -53.42 -10.33 -18.13
C VAL A 474 -54.82 -10.80 -17.77
N VAL A 475 -55.43 -10.32 -16.68
CA VAL A 475 -56.80 -10.67 -16.26
C VAL A 475 -57.83 -10.21 -17.29
N LEU A 476 -57.69 -8.95 -17.79
CA LEU A 476 -58.61 -8.39 -18.79
C LEU A 476 -58.49 -9.15 -20.13
N LEU A 477 -57.31 -9.52 -20.58
CA LEU A 477 -57.10 -10.34 -21.77
C LEU A 477 -57.66 -11.74 -21.62
N ARG A 478 -57.58 -12.35 -20.43
CA ARG A 478 -58.21 -13.65 -20.13
C ARG A 478 -59.73 -13.60 -20.08
N ARG A 479 -60.32 -12.48 -19.66
CA ARG A 479 -61.78 -12.32 -19.62
C ARG A 479 -62.39 -12.05 -21.00
N ARG A 480 -61.58 -11.62 -21.98
CA ARG A 480 -62.03 -11.38 -23.36
C ARG A 480 -61.93 -12.61 -24.28
N LYS A 481 -61.36 -13.69 -23.79
CA LYS A 481 -61.36 -15.02 -24.41
C LYS A 481 -62.39 -15.91 -23.70
#